data_754ff5668380ea02544ebdda774ef225
#
_entry.id   754ff5668380ea02544ebdda774ef225
#
_cell.length_a   1.000
_cell.length_b   1.000
_cell.length_c   1.000
_cell.angle_alpha   90.00
_cell.angle_beta   90.00
_cell.angle_gamma   90.00
#
_symmetry.space_group_name_H-M   'P 1'
#
loop_
_entity.id
_entity.type
_entity.pdbx_description
1 polymer ?
#
loop_
_entity_poly.entity_id
_entity_poly.type
_entity_poly.pdbx_seq_one_letter_code
_entity_poly.pdbx_strand_id
1 'polypeptide(L)'
;MDWIQAIEIFATVTGIAYVVLEILQQNAMWVLGIFTGIACAVSFGVQHVWASMGLNLYYVAMSVVGLVQWRKASGQVGEGEIHLQAIPKQVAVWSAVLLVVGSVTLIQVLRLTGDAAPVLDGTAAVLSVIGTWWLAQSYLQQWLLWIVADILSTVLCISTGQYWMAALYALYTLSAVYGYSHWKKNGKWVQA
;
A
#
# COMPACT_ATOMS: atom_id res chain seq x y z
N MET A 1 10.39 -27.61 8.40
CA MET A 1 10.04 -26.22 8.05
C MET A 1 9.04 -25.78 9.08
N ASP A 2 9.45 -24.85 9.95
CA ASP A 2 8.55 -24.34 10.99
C ASP A 2 7.39 -23.59 10.34
N TRP A 3 6.20 -23.69 10.94
CA TRP A 3 5.00 -23.01 10.44
C TRP A 3 5.20 -21.49 10.29
N ILE A 4 6.07 -20.88 11.10
CA ILE A 4 6.44 -19.45 11.01
C ILE A 4 7.18 -19.18 9.71
N GLN A 5 8.18 -20.01 9.35
CA GLN A 5 8.89 -19.89 8.08
C GLN A 5 7.96 -20.06 6.88
N ALA A 6 6.99 -20.97 6.98
CA ALA A 6 6.00 -21.17 5.91
C ALA A 6 5.13 -19.90 5.69
N ILE A 7 4.71 -19.23 6.79
CA ILE A 7 3.96 -17.98 6.73
C ILE A 7 4.81 -16.84 6.15
N GLU A 8 6.08 -16.73 6.56
CA GLU A 8 6.99 -15.69 6.03
C GLU A 8 7.24 -15.86 4.53
N ILE A 9 7.47 -17.09 4.08
CA ILE A 9 7.62 -17.41 2.65
C ILE A 9 6.33 -17.08 1.89
N PHE A 10 5.18 -17.51 2.41
CA PHE A 10 3.89 -17.22 1.80
C PHE A 10 3.63 -15.72 1.70
N ALA A 11 3.85 -14.96 2.78
CA ALA A 11 3.70 -13.51 2.80
C ALA A 11 4.64 -12.82 1.80
N THR A 12 5.89 -13.27 1.71
CA THR A 12 6.88 -12.74 0.77
C THR A 12 6.46 -13.00 -0.68
N VAL A 13 6.08 -14.24 -1.01
CA VAL A 13 5.66 -14.62 -2.37
C VAL A 13 4.40 -13.87 -2.79
N THR A 14 3.41 -13.79 -1.91
CA THR A 14 2.16 -13.06 -2.20
C THR A 14 2.40 -11.55 -2.30
N GLY A 15 3.28 -10.99 -1.49
CA GLY A 15 3.67 -9.58 -1.56
C GLY A 15 4.38 -9.24 -2.87
N ILE A 16 5.33 -10.07 -3.31
CA ILE A 16 5.99 -9.89 -4.62
C ILE A 16 4.98 -10.02 -5.76
N ALA A 17 4.11 -11.03 -5.71
CA ALA A 17 3.06 -11.20 -6.72
C ALA A 17 2.13 -9.99 -6.78
N TYR A 18 1.76 -9.43 -5.62
CA TYR A 18 0.94 -8.22 -5.51
C TYR A 18 1.60 -7.03 -6.23
N VAL A 19 2.88 -6.75 -5.94
CA VAL A 19 3.62 -5.64 -6.55
C VAL A 19 3.81 -5.84 -8.07
N VAL A 20 4.06 -7.06 -8.53
CA VAL A 20 4.13 -7.34 -9.98
C VAL A 20 2.78 -7.06 -10.66
N LEU A 21 1.68 -7.51 -10.07
CA LEU A 21 0.33 -7.26 -10.57
C LEU A 21 -0.02 -5.75 -10.53
N GLU A 22 0.48 -5.02 -9.53
CA GLU A 22 0.33 -3.56 -9.43
C GLU A 22 1.06 -2.84 -10.55
N ILE A 23 2.32 -3.19 -10.81
CA ILE A 23 3.12 -2.62 -11.90
C ILE A 23 2.44 -2.85 -13.26
N LEU A 24 1.90 -4.04 -13.46
CA LEU A 24 1.17 -4.42 -14.68
C LEU A 24 -0.28 -3.90 -14.70
N GLN A 25 -0.71 -3.24 -13.64
CA GLN A 25 -2.08 -2.73 -13.42
C GLN A 25 -3.17 -3.80 -13.66
N GLN A 26 -2.92 -5.03 -13.17
CA GLN A 26 -3.84 -6.15 -13.32
C GLN A 26 -4.92 -6.16 -12.24
N ASN A 27 -6.18 -6.30 -12.64
CA ASN A 27 -7.33 -6.38 -11.70
C ASN A 27 -7.20 -7.53 -10.67
N ALA A 28 -6.44 -8.57 -11.00
CA ALA A 28 -6.16 -9.70 -10.10
C ALA A 28 -5.47 -9.25 -8.78
N MET A 29 -4.71 -8.15 -8.80
CA MET A 29 -4.11 -7.56 -7.59
C MET A 29 -5.19 -7.24 -6.54
N TRP A 30 -6.27 -6.61 -6.93
CA TRP A 30 -7.37 -6.25 -6.02
C TRP A 30 -8.09 -7.48 -5.46
N VAL A 31 -8.26 -8.51 -6.30
CA VAL A 31 -8.85 -9.78 -5.86
C VAL A 31 -7.94 -10.45 -4.81
N LEU A 32 -6.64 -10.49 -5.05
CA LEU A 32 -5.65 -10.97 -4.07
C LEU A 32 -5.72 -10.15 -2.78
N GLY A 33 -5.79 -8.82 -2.89
CA GLY A 33 -5.92 -7.90 -1.75
C GLY A 33 -7.17 -8.13 -0.90
N ILE A 34 -8.32 -8.45 -1.51
CA ILE A 34 -9.54 -8.80 -0.78
C ILE A 34 -9.33 -10.07 0.05
N PHE A 35 -8.83 -11.15 -0.55
CA PHE A 35 -8.66 -12.43 0.14
C PHE A 35 -7.62 -12.33 1.27
N THR A 36 -6.46 -11.73 1.00
CA THR A 36 -5.42 -11.56 2.01
C THR A 36 -5.87 -10.62 3.13
N GLY A 37 -6.54 -9.52 2.80
CA GLY A 37 -7.05 -8.57 3.78
C GLY A 37 -8.11 -9.18 4.69
N ILE A 38 -9.03 -10.00 4.17
CA ILE A 38 -10.02 -10.73 4.99
C ILE A 38 -9.30 -11.73 5.91
N ALA A 39 -8.37 -12.53 5.39
CA ALA A 39 -7.63 -13.50 6.20
C ALA A 39 -6.86 -12.83 7.33
N CYS A 40 -6.17 -11.72 7.06
CA CYS A 40 -5.46 -10.93 8.06
C CYS A 40 -6.42 -10.30 9.08
N ALA A 41 -7.53 -9.72 8.63
CA ALA A 41 -8.52 -9.12 9.52
C ALA A 41 -9.10 -10.15 10.51
N VAL A 42 -9.43 -11.35 10.03
CA VAL A 42 -9.89 -12.46 10.89
C VAL A 42 -8.80 -12.88 11.88
N SER A 43 -7.55 -13.06 11.42
CA SER A 43 -6.42 -13.44 12.27
C SER A 43 -6.16 -12.41 13.37
N PHE A 44 -6.13 -11.12 13.04
CA PHE A 44 -5.96 -10.04 14.03
C PHE A 44 -7.16 -9.90 14.96
N GLY A 45 -8.37 -10.14 14.48
CA GLY A 45 -9.58 -10.14 15.31
C GLY A 45 -9.54 -11.23 16.39
N VAL A 46 -9.13 -12.45 16.04
CA VAL A 46 -8.96 -13.56 16.99
C VAL A 46 -7.86 -13.27 18.03
N GLN A 47 -6.81 -12.55 17.62
CA GLN A 47 -5.71 -12.14 18.51
C GLN A 47 -6.02 -10.86 19.30
N HIS A 48 -7.21 -10.28 19.16
CA HIS A 48 -7.62 -8.99 19.77
C HIS A 48 -6.72 -7.79 19.41
N VAL A 49 -6.09 -7.82 18.24
CA VAL A 49 -5.26 -6.72 17.69
C VAL A 49 -6.15 -5.82 16.83
N TRP A 50 -6.99 -5.03 17.48
CA TRP A 50 -8.08 -4.27 16.84
C TRP A 50 -7.61 -3.22 15.81
N ALA A 51 -6.48 -2.57 16.05
CA ALA A 51 -5.94 -1.57 15.11
C ALA A 51 -5.53 -2.21 13.78
N SER A 52 -4.81 -3.34 13.83
CA SER A 52 -4.39 -4.08 12.64
C SER A 52 -5.59 -4.70 11.92
N MET A 53 -6.60 -5.18 12.66
CA MET A 53 -7.86 -5.63 12.07
C MET A 53 -8.54 -4.48 11.30
N GLY A 54 -8.66 -3.30 11.92
CA GLY A 54 -9.27 -2.12 11.28
C GLY A 54 -8.53 -1.68 10.02
N LEU A 55 -7.19 -1.69 10.03
CA LEU A 55 -6.37 -1.38 8.85
C LEU A 55 -6.58 -2.39 7.72
N ASN A 56 -6.66 -3.69 8.03
CA ASN A 56 -6.93 -4.70 7.02
C ASN A 56 -8.36 -4.59 6.45
N LEU A 57 -9.35 -4.25 7.25
CA LEU A 57 -10.70 -3.95 6.76
C LEU A 57 -10.70 -2.73 5.83
N TYR A 58 -9.90 -1.69 6.11
CA TYR A 58 -9.68 -0.58 5.20
C TYR A 58 -9.10 -1.06 3.87
N TYR A 59 -8.07 -1.92 3.88
CA TYR A 59 -7.46 -2.46 2.65
C TYR A 59 -8.45 -3.31 1.86
N VAL A 60 -9.32 -4.09 2.51
CA VAL A 60 -10.40 -4.83 1.83
C VAL A 60 -11.35 -3.85 1.15
N ALA A 61 -11.83 -2.83 1.85
CA ALA A 61 -12.71 -1.82 1.28
C ALA A 61 -12.07 -1.11 0.07
N MET A 62 -10.80 -0.72 0.20
CA MET A 62 -10.06 -0.08 -0.89
C MET A 62 -9.80 -1.03 -2.06
N SER A 63 -9.62 -2.32 -1.81
CA SER A 63 -9.50 -3.32 -2.86
C SER A 63 -10.79 -3.48 -3.68
N VAL A 64 -11.94 -3.41 -3.02
CA VAL A 64 -13.23 -3.38 -3.73
C VAL A 64 -13.38 -2.11 -4.57
N VAL A 65 -13.06 -0.94 -3.99
CA VAL A 65 -13.11 0.35 -4.71
C VAL A 65 -12.15 0.33 -5.91
N GLY A 66 -10.90 -0.10 -5.70
CA GLY A 66 -9.89 -0.19 -6.76
C GLY A 66 -10.30 -1.13 -7.88
N LEU A 67 -10.83 -2.30 -7.55
CA LEU A 67 -11.33 -3.25 -8.56
C LEU A 67 -12.44 -2.65 -9.43
N VAL A 68 -13.38 -1.94 -8.81
CA VAL A 68 -14.48 -1.28 -9.54
C VAL A 68 -13.94 -0.15 -10.43
N GLN A 69 -13.06 0.70 -9.88
CA GLN A 69 -12.49 1.83 -10.61
C GLN A 69 -11.62 1.37 -11.79
N TRP A 70 -10.74 0.40 -11.57
CA TRP A 70 -9.86 -0.11 -12.63
C TRP A 70 -10.63 -0.83 -13.74
N ARG A 71 -11.66 -1.62 -13.42
CA ARG A 71 -12.53 -2.22 -14.44
C ARG A 71 -13.25 -1.16 -15.28
N LYS A 72 -13.68 -0.09 -14.65
CA LYS A 72 -14.36 1.03 -15.33
C LYS A 72 -13.40 1.78 -16.26
N ALA A 73 -12.18 2.04 -15.81
CA ALA A 73 -11.16 2.71 -16.59
C ALA A 73 -10.61 1.84 -17.73
N SER A 74 -10.42 0.54 -17.51
CA SER A 74 -10.02 -0.41 -18.56
C SER A 74 -11.04 -0.44 -19.73
N GLY A 75 -12.33 -0.26 -19.45
CA GLY A 75 -13.35 -0.14 -20.48
C GLY A 75 -13.20 1.09 -21.41
N GLN A 76 -12.45 2.13 -20.98
CA GLN A 76 -12.21 3.34 -21.77
C GLN A 76 -10.92 3.29 -22.60
N VAL A 77 -9.87 2.61 -22.11
CA VAL A 77 -8.55 2.56 -22.76
C VAL A 77 -8.22 1.23 -23.43
N GLY A 78 -8.95 0.17 -23.10
CA GLY A 78 -8.73 -1.19 -23.58
C GLY A 78 -8.21 -2.12 -22.47
N GLU A 79 -8.52 -3.42 -22.60
CA GLU A 79 -8.03 -4.43 -21.65
C GLU A 79 -6.50 -4.55 -21.73
N GLY A 80 -5.85 -4.58 -20.56
CA GLY A 80 -4.40 -4.70 -20.44
C GLY A 80 -3.61 -3.41 -20.63
N GLU A 81 -4.28 -2.29 -20.90
CA GLU A 81 -3.65 -0.97 -21.00
C GLU A 81 -3.57 -0.29 -19.63
N ILE A 82 -2.44 0.35 -19.35
CA ILE A 82 -2.27 1.14 -18.13
C ILE A 82 -3.05 2.45 -18.26
N HIS A 83 -3.97 2.69 -17.35
CA HIS A 83 -4.77 3.91 -17.30
C HIS A 83 -4.31 4.82 -16.16
N LEU A 84 -4.22 6.11 -16.44
CA LEU A 84 -3.79 7.14 -15.49
C LEU A 84 -4.87 8.20 -15.32
N GLN A 85 -5.02 8.69 -14.10
CA GLN A 85 -5.86 9.86 -13.81
C GLN A 85 -5.02 11.00 -13.23
N ALA A 86 -5.42 12.23 -13.53
CA ALA A 86 -4.81 13.42 -12.96
C ALA A 86 -5.35 13.64 -11.54
N ILE A 87 -4.45 13.97 -10.59
CA ILE A 87 -4.87 14.28 -9.23
C ILE A 87 -5.58 15.64 -9.20
N PRO A 88 -6.85 15.72 -8.75
CA PRO A 88 -7.51 16.99 -8.52
C PRO A 88 -6.78 17.79 -7.41
N LYS A 89 -6.67 19.10 -7.58
CA LYS A 89 -6.00 19.97 -6.57
C LYS A 89 -6.57 19.79 -5.16
N GLN A 90 -7.89 19.63 -5.05
CA GLN A 90 -8.53 19.40 -3.74
C GLN A 90 -8.07 18.09 -3.11
N VAL A 91 -7.96 17.00 -3.89
CA VAL A 91 -7.46 15.71 -3.41
C VAL A 91 -6.03 15.84 -2.90
N ALA A 92 -5.16 16.51 -3.66
CA ALA A 92 -3.78 16.74 -3.25
C ALA A 92 -3.69 17.52 -1.91
N VAL A 93 -4.48 18.60 -1.77
CA VAL A 93 -4.52 19.40 -0.54
C VAL A 93 -5.02 18.58 0.65
N TRP A 94 -6.15 17.87 0.51
CA TRP A 94 -6.68 17.04 1.59
C TRP A 94 -5.76 15.88 1.96
N SER A 95 -5.06 15.29 0.99
CA SER A 95 -4.05 14.27 1.27
C SER A 95 -2.85 14.84 2.05
N ALA A 96 -2.40 16.06 1.73
CA ALA A 96 -1.35 16.72 2.49
C ALA A 96 -1.79 17.05 3.93
N VAL A 97 -3.01 17.53 4.12
CA VAL A 97 -3.59 17.74 5.45
C VAL A 97 -3.69 16.43 6.23
N LEU A 98 -4.21 15.37 5.58
CA LEU A 98 -4.30 14.04 6.20
C LEU A 98 -2.92 13.50 6.57
N LEU A 99 -1.91 13.69 5.71
CA LEU A 99 -0.54 13.26 6.00
C LEU A 99 -0.01 13.94 7.27
N VAL A 100 -0.16 15.25 7.39
CA VAL A 100 0.34 16.00 8.55
C VAL A 100 -0.46 15.65 9.81
N VAL A 101 -1.78 15.84 9.78
CA VAL A 101 -2.64 15.63 10.94
C VAL A 101 -2.69 14.16 11.35
N GLY A 102 -2.83 13.25 10.39
CA GLY A 102 -2.85 11.82 10.62
C GLY A 102 -1.54 11.30 11.20
N SER A 103 -0.39 11.73 10.64
CA SER A 103 0.92 11.33 11.18
C SER A 103 1.13 11.87 12.60
N VAL A 104 0.84 13.14 12.87
CA VAL A 104 0.97 13.69 14.22
C VAL A 104 0.09 12.93 15.20
N THR A 105 -1.17 12.67 14.85
CA THR A 105 -2.11 11.94 15.71
C THR A 105 -1.64 10.53 15.96
N LEU A 106 -1.27 9.79 14.90
CA LEU A 106 -0.85 8.39 15.03
C LEU A 106 0.47 8.25 15.79
N ILE A 107 1.44 9.15 15.57
CA ILE A 107 2.70 9.21 16.33
C ILE A 107 2.42 9.37 17.84
N GLN A 108 1.47 10.23 18.23
CA GLN A 108 1.13 10.39 19.64
C GLN A 108 0.49 9.13 20.21
N VAL A 109 -0.41 8.49 19.47
CA VAL A 109 -1.01 7.20 19.89
C VAL A 109 0.07 6.13 20.05
N LEU A 110 0.98 5.99 19.08
CA LEU A 110 2.06 5.00 19.13
C LEU A 110 3.03 5.26 20.29
N ARG A 111 3.32 6.52 20.61
CA ARG A 111 4.11 6.87 21.81
C ARG A 111 3.46 6.41 23.10
N LEU A 112 2.14 6.55 23.21
CA LEU A 112 1.38 6.13 24.39
C LEU A 112 1.31 4.60 24.53
N THR A 113 1.39 3.87 23.41
CA THR A 113 1.41 2.40 23.41
C THR A 113 2.81 1.79 23.57
N GLY A 114 3.86 2.63 23.61
CA GLY A 114 5.23 2.19 23.82
C GLY A 114 5.91 1.66 22.55
N ASP A 115 5.49 2.12 21.38
CA ASP A 115 6.12 1.76 20.11
C ASP A 115 7.60 2.16 20.07
N ALA A 116 8.45 1.31 19.48
CA ALA A 116 9.91 1.49 19.46
C ALA A 116 10.36 2.64 18.54
N ALA A 117 9.59 2.95 17.48
CA ALA A 117 9.93 3.96 16.50
C ALA A 117 8.68 4.69 15.96
N PRO A 118 7.89 5.35 16.82
CA PRO A 118 6.55 5.85 16.52
C PRO A 118 6.51 6.86 15.38
N VAL A 119 7.61 7.59 15.13
CA VAL A 119 7.69 8.56 14.02
C VAL A 119 7.76 7.84 12.68
N LEU A 120 8.62 6.83 12.57
CA LEU A 120 8.78 6.05 11.34
C LEU A 120 7.52 5.25 11.03
N ASP A 121 7.02 4.51 12.03
CA ASP A 121 5.83 3.64 11.87
C ASP A 121 4.58 4.48 11.57
N GLY A 122 4.29 5.48 12.38
CA GLY A 122 3.10 6.32 12.19
C GLY A 122 3.09 7.06 10.84
N THR A 123 4.25 7.58 10.40
CA THR A 123 4.33 8.27 9.11
C THR A 123 4.19 7.29 7.94
N ALA A 124 4.87 6.13 8.00
CA ALA A 124 4.76 5.10 6.97
C ALA A 124 3.32 4.57 6.86
N ALA A 125 2.63 4.35 7.97
CA ALA A 125 1.25 3.90 7.99
C ALA A 125 0.30 4.89 7.31
N VAL A 126 0.41 6.19 7.61
CA VAL A 126 -0.44 7.21 6.97
C VAL A 126 -0.14 7.35 5.48
N LEU A 127 1.14 7.29 5.08
CA LEU A 127 1.53 7.27 3.67
C LEU A 127 0.93 6.06 2.95
N SER A 128 0.93 4.89 3.56
CA SER A 128 0.35 3.66 3.00
C SER A 128 -1.17 3.77 2.82
N VAL A 129 -1.87 4.39 3.77
CA VAL A 129 -3.31 4.66 3.65
C VAL A 129 -3.60 5.58 2.46
N ILE A 130 -2.88 6.70 2.35
CA ILE A 130 -3.04 7.65 1.23
C ILE A 130 -2.62 6.98 -0.09
N GLY A 131 -1.50 6.26 -0.09
CA GLY A 131 -0.96 5.55 -1.26
C GLY A 131 -1.96 4.54 -1.82
N THR A 132 -2.57 3.72 -0.97
CA THR A 132 -3.59 2.75 -1.38
C THR A 132 -4.83 3.44 -1.98
N TRP A 133 -5.26 4.56 -1.42
CA TRP A 133 -6.36 5.32 -2.00
C TRP A 133 -5.99 5.91 -3.36
N TRP A 134 -4.80 6.50 -3.50
CA TRP A 134 -4.32 7.03 -4.77
C TRP A 134 -4.11 5.94 -5.83
N LEU A 135 -3.64 4.77 -5.41
CA LEU A 135 -3.53 3.58 -6.26
C LEU A 135 -4.90 3.16 -6.81
N ALA A 136 -5.93 3.10 -5.97
CA ALA A 136 -7.28 2.76 -6.39
C ALA A 136 -7.85 3.75 -7.43
N GLN A 137 -7.40 5.02 -7.41
CA GLN A 137 -7.75 6.05 -8.39
C GLN A 137 -6.80 6.10 -9.59
N SER A 138 -5.80 5.22 -9.67
CA SER A 138 -4.78 5.20 -10.74
C SER A 138 -3.98 6.50 -10.88
N TYR A 139 -3.73 7.21 -9.77
CA TYR A 139 -2.86 8.38 -9.79
C TYR A 139 -1.40 7.95 -9.90
N LEU A 140 -0.68 8.46 -10.91
CA LEU A 140 0.73 8.12 -11.11
C LEU A 140 1.59 8.39 -9.86
N GLN A 141 1.26 9.46 -9.15
CA GLN A 141 2.04 9.93 -7.98
C GLN A 141 1.91 9.01 -6.75
N GLN A 142 0.99 8.03 -6.76
CA GLN A 142 0.92 7.02 -5.70
C GLN A 142 2.26 6.29 -5.51
N TRP A 143 3.01 6.05 -6.59
CA TRP A 143 4.33 5.45 -6.53
C TRP A 143 5.34 6.24 -5.70
N LEU A 144 5.24 7.58 -5.70
CA LEU A 144 6.11 8.44 -4.87
C LEU A 144 5.80 8.27 -3.38
N LEU A 145 4.53 8.04 -3.02
CA LEU A 145 4.14 7.75 -1.65
C LEU A 145 4.70 6.40 -1.19
N TRP A 146 4.63 5.38 -2.05
CA TRP A 146 5.20 4.06 -1.77
C TRP A 146 6.72 4.12 -1.63
N ILE A 147 7.43 4.84 -2.50
CA ILE A 147 8.89 5.02 -2.37
C ILE A 147 9.23 5.57 -0.98
N VAL A 148 8.53 6.61 -0.52
CA VAL A 148 8.79 7.21 0.79
C VAL A 148 8.39 6.26 1.92
N ALA A 149 7.21 5.64 1.86
CA ALA A 149 6.73 4.71 2.87
C ALA A 149 7.65 3.51 3.03
N ASP A 150 8.12 2.92 1.93
CA ASP A 150 9.00 1.74 1.94
C ASP A 150 10.41 2.09 2.44
N ILE A 151 10.94 3.28 2.13
CA ILE A 151 12.19 3.76 2.72
C ILE A 151 12.06 3.91 4.23
N LEU A 152 10.98 4.53 4.72
CA LEU A 152 10.73 4.66 6.17
C LEU A 152 10.59 3.30 6.84
N SER A 153 9.87 2.37 6.22
CA SER A 153 9.70 0.99 6.70
C SER A 153 11.04 0.22 6.68
N THR A 154 11.88 0.44 5.67
CA THR A 154 13.24 -0.15 5.63
C THR A 154 14.08 0.33 6.81
N VAL A 155 14.10 1.65 7.07
CA VAL A 155 14.83 2.25 8.20
C VAL A 155 14.27 1.74 9.54
N LEU A 156 12.94 1.67 9.68
CA LEU A 156 12.27 1.12 10.84
C LEU A 156 12.71 -0.33 11.10
N CYS A 157 12.64 -1.19 10.09
CA CYS A 157 13.02 -2.60 10.21
C CYS A 157 14.51 -2.78 10.55
N ILE A 158 15.40 -1.96 10.00
CA ILE A 158 16.83 -1.98 10.38
C ILE A 158 16.99 -1.57 11.85
N SER A 159 16.32 -0.52 12.28
CA SER A 159 16.42 -0.02 13.67
C SER A 159 15.89 -0.99 14.71
N THR A 160 14.94 -1.86 14.32
CA THR A 160 14.33 -2.90 15.18
C THR A 160 14.94 -4.28 14.99
N GLY A 161 16.01 -4.41 14.18
CA GLY A 161 16.71 -5.68 13.96
C GLY A 161 15.99 -6.67 13.04
N GLN A 162 14.96 -6.23 12.31
CA GLN A 162 14.17 -7.04 11.39
C GLN A 162 14.77 -7.04 9.97
N TYR A 163 15.98 -7.54 9.81
CA TYR A 163 16.75 -7.42 8.56
C TYR A 163 16.10 -8.07 7.35
N TRP A 164 15.34 -9.17 7.53
CA TRP A 164 14.60 -9.82 6.44
C TRP A 164 13.51 -8.89 5.89
N MET A 165 12.73 -8.30 6.79
CA MET A 165 11.69 -7.33 6.40
C MET A 165 12.30 -6.06 5.79
N ALA A 166 13.45 -5.60 6.29
CA ALA A 166 14.18 -4.48 5.71
C ALA A 166 14.57 -4.76 4.25
N ALA A 167 15.09 -5.96 3.96
CA ALA A 167 15.42 -6.36 2.59
C ALA A 167 14.18 -6.39 1.69
N LEU A 168 13.03 -6.84 2.20
CA LEU A 168 11.77 -6.87 1.46
C LEU A 168 11.28 -5.45 1.13
N TYR A 169 11.29 -4.52 2.10
CA TYR A 169 10.89 -3.13 1.85
C TYR A 169 11.86 -2.39 0.93
N ALA A 170 13.16 -2.70 0.99
CA ALA A 170 14.13 -2.19 0.01
C ALA A 170 13.80 -2.68 -1.41
N LEU A 171 13.40 -3.94 -1.56
CA LEU A 171 12.94 -4.48 -2.84
C LEU A 171 11.64 -3.76 -3.31
N TYR A 172 10.69 -3.50 -2.40
CA TYR A 172 9.48 -2.75 -2.73
C TYR A 172 9.80 -1.32 -3.16
N THR A 173 10.75 -0.65 -2.51
CA THR A 173 11.25 0.68 -2.95
C THR A 173 11.75 0.65 -4.40
N LEU A 174 12.59 -0.33 -4.76
CA LEU A 174 13.09 -0.50 -6.13
C LEU A 174 11.96 -0.79 -7.12
N SER A 175 11.02 -1.63 -6.72
CA SER A 175 9.84 -1.95 -7.51
C SER A 175 8.94 -0.72 -7.73
N ALA A 176 8.79 0.14 -6.72
CA ALA A 176 8.02 1.38 -6.83
C ALA A 176 8.68 2.40 -7.77
N VAL A 177 10.01 2.52 -7.76
CA VAL A 177 10.76 3.34 -8.73
C VAL A 177 10.55 2.82 -10.16
N TYR A 178 10.63 1.50 -10.34
CA TYR A 178 10.35 0.89 -11.64
C TYR A 178 8.89 1.08 -12.05
N GLY A 179 7.93 0.85 -11.15
CA GLY A 179 6.49 1.03 -11.38
C GLY A 179 6.13 2.45 -11.80
N TYR A 180 6.70 3.46 -11.12
CA TYR A 180 6.56 4.86 -11.51
C TYR A 180 7.01 5.09 -12.96
N SER A 181 8.22 4.62 -13.30
CA SER A 181 8.80 4.78 -14.63
C SER A 181 7.98 4.05 -15.69
N HIS A 182 7.52 2.84 -15.38
CA HIS A 182 6.70 2.00 -16.24
C HIS A 182 5.34 2.63 -16.54
N TRP A 183 4.63 3.09 -15.50
CA TRP A 183 3.32 3.76 -15.65
C TRP A 183 3.44 5.09 -16.38
N LYS A 184 4.49 5.87 -16.08
CA LYS A 184 4.75 7.15 -16.75
C LYS A 184 4.99 6.99 -18.25
N LYS A 185 5.67 5.89 -18.65
CA LYS A 185 6.02 5.62 -20.06
C LYS A 185 4.86 5.03 -20.84
N ASN A 186 4.11 4.11 -20.23
CA ASN A 186 3.14 3.26 -20.92
C ASN A 186 1.67 3.64 -20.61
N GLY A 187 1.44 4.51 -19.63
CA GLY A 187 0.10 4.85 -19.19
C GLY A 187 -0.62 5.82 -20.12
N LYS A 188 -1.91 5.58 -20.30
CA LYS A 188 -2.83 6.43 -21.07
C LYS A 188 -3.69 7.25 -20.11
N TRP A 189 -3.76 8.55 -20.31
CA TRP A 189 -4.57 9.43 -19.49
C TRP A 189 -6.07 9.25 -19.82
N VAL A 190 -6.83 8.93 -18.78
CA VAL A 190 -8.29 8.79 -18.85
C VAL A 190 -8.91 10.13 -18.45
N GLN A 191 -9.90 10.59 -19.22
CA GLN A 191 -10.69 11.77 -18.84
C GLN A 191 -11.62 11.38 -17.68
N ALA A 192 -11.61 12.20 -16.63
CA ALA A 192 -12.46 12.03 -15.44
C ALA A 192 -13.94 12.29 -15.76
#